data_92191032661bb078512966d439cf8907
#
_entry.id   92191032661bb078512966d439cf8907
#
_cell.length_a   1.000
_cell.length_b   1.000
_cell.length_c   1.000
_cell.angle_alpha   90.00
_cell.angle_beta   90.00
_cell.angle_gamma   90.00
#
_symmetry.space_group_name_H-M   'P 1'
#
loop_
_entity.id
_entity.type
_entity.pdbx_description
1 polymer ?
#
loop_
_entity_poly.entity_id
_entity_poly.type
_entity_poly.pdbx_seq_one_letter_code
_entity_poly.pdbx_strand_id
1 'polypeptide(L)'
;MNRRELLQTAAKFGLMAVVPFAAVRELLASSDPNKVPGSPQRKSVANLNPLNPPAQGSIPVAFLLSEGAVVIDFCGPWEVFENVNVPGRASDAFHLYTVAETTKPIRASGGMKIIQEYSFETAPAPKVIVIPAQNGQSEAMLEWIRKSSKNTDVTMSVCTGAFVLANTGLLSGKSATTFHSAFSDFAFQFPDIQLKRGARFVENGNLATSGGLSSGIDLSLRVVERYFGREIASKTAYQLEYQGQGWMDPDSNQVYAKARISTDEHPLCPVCQMDVDPATALKSVYKGKSYYFCMQNHKNRFDASPDKFITADKL
;
A
#
# COMPACT_ATOMS: atom_id res chain seq x y z
N MET A 1 -8.67 -41.51 -3.35
CA MET A 1 -7.53 -42.39 -3.65
C MET A 1 -6.29 -41.79 -3.02
N ASN A 2 -5.68 -42.45 -2.07
CA ASN A 2 -4.54 -41.91 -1.36
C ASN A 2 -3.21 -42.31 -2.05
N ARG A 3 -2.11 -41.64 -1.69
CA ARG A 3 -0.80 -41.82 -2.33
C ARG A 3 -0.28 -43.28 -2.32
N ARG A 4 -0.74 -44.07 -1.37
CA ARG A 4 -0.37 -45.48 -1.20
C ARG A 4 -1.12 -46.41 -2.19
N GLU A 5 -2.38 -46.08 -2.49
CA GLU A 5 -3.20 -46.80 -3.47
C GLU A 5 -2.71 -46.56 -4.90
N LEU A 6 -2.19 -45.32 -5.18
CA LEU A 6 -1.63 -45.02 -6.51
C LEU A 6 -0.34 -45.81 -6.78
N LEU A 7 0.51 -45.99 -5.79
CA LEU A 7 1.75 -46.76 -5.93
C LEU A 7 1.51 -48.28 -6.07
N GLN A 8 0.47 -48.82 -5.42
CA GLN A 8 0.10 -50.24 -5.56
C GLN A 8 -0.55 -50.56 -6.90
N THR A 9 -1.23 -49.59 -7.52
CA THR A 9 -1.84 -49.77 -8.83
C THR A 9 -0.80 -49.72 -9.95
N ALA A 10 0.24 -48.86 -9.82
CA ALA A 10 1.35 -48.77 -10.78
C ALA A 10 2.20 -50.10 -10.84
N ALA A 11 2.32 -50.80 -9.72
CA ALA A 11 3.06 -52.07 -9.64
C ALA A 11 2.35 -53.25 -10.32
N LYS A 12 1.04 -53.16 -10.57
CA LYS A 12 0.25 -54.25 -11.23
C LYS A 12 0.24 -54.21 -12.73
N PHE A 13 0.69 -53.13 -13.37
CA PHE A 13 0.62 -52.96 -14.82
C PHE A 13 1.95 -53.07 -15.57
N GLY A 14 3.03 -53.59 -14.96
CA GLY A 14 4.19 -54.15 -15.68
C GLY A 14 4.80 -53.28 -16.81
N LEU A 15 4.68 -51.96 -16.79
CA LEU A 15 5.28 -51.05 -17.76
C LEU A 15 6.56 -50.44 -17.17
N MET A 16 7.68 -51.17 -17.24
CA MET A 16 9.00 -50.58 -17.14
C MET A 16 9.33 -49.90 -18.48
N ALA A 17 8.98 -48.61 -18.60
CA ALA A 17 9.62 -47.78 -19.59
C ALA A 17 11.02 -47.43 -19.06
N VAL A 18 12.05 -47.99 -19.63
CA VAL A 18 13.44 -47.62 -19.37
C VAL A 18 13.64 -46.21 -19.97
N VAL A 19 13.51 -45.18 -19.14
CA VAL A 19 13.90 -43.80 -19.52
C VAL A 19 15.42 -43.71 -19.35
N PRO A 20 16.19 -43.32 -20.37
CA PRO A 20 17.62 -43.19 -20.29
C PRO A 20 17.99 -42.16 -19.18
N PHE A 21 18.93 -42.52 -18.32
CA PHE A 21 19.38 -41.74 -17.18
C PHE A 21 19.82 -40.28 -17.53
N ALA A 22 20.18 -40.05 -18.79
CA ALA A 22 20.50 -38.74 -19.33
C ALA A 22 19.28 -37.78 -19.39
N ALA A 23 18.08 -38.29 -19.72
CA ALA A 23 16.88 -37.46 -19.81
C ALA A 23 16.34 -37.00 -18.41
N VAL A 24 16.61 -37.80 -17.37
CA VAL A 24 16.23 -37.47 -16.00
C VAL A 24 17.12 -36.36 -15.44
N ARG A 25 18.37 -36.27 -15.88
CA ARG A 25 19.31 -35.26 -15.46
C ARG A 25 18.99 -33.89 -16.03
N GLU A 26 18.49 -33.77 -17.23
CA GLU A 26 18.02 -32.53 -17.85
C GLU A 26 16.70 -32.04 -17.22
N LEU A 27 15.78 -32.96 -16.87
CA LEU A 27 14.54 -32.58 -16.15
C LEU A 27 14.76 -32.11 -14.74
N LEU A 28 15.79 -32.59 -14.05
CA LEU A 28 16.13 -32.16 -12.68
C LEU A 28 17.04 -30.92 -12.66
N ALA A 29 17.75 -30.64 -13.76
CA ALA A 29 18.60 -29.44 -13.88
C ALA A 29 17.82 -28.16 -14.24
N SER A 30 16.55 -28.27 -14.64
CA SER A 30 15.72 -27.12 -15.03
C SER A 30 14.69 -26.68 -13.97
N SER A 31 14.68 -27.28 -12.79
CA SER A 31 13.81 -26.86 -11.69
C SER A 31 14.54 -25.85 -10.80
N ASP A 32 14.55 -24.61 -11.24
CA ASP A 32 14.72 -23.47 -10.31
C ASP A 32 13.53 -23.52 -9.32
N PRO A 33 13.78 -23.75 -8.02
CA PRO A 33 12.70 -23.84 -7.01
C PRO A 33 11.87 -22.56 -6.91
N ASN A 34 12.33 -21.47 -7.53
CA ASN A 34 11.62 -20.18 -7.60
C ASN A 34 10.80 -19.99 -8.88
N LYS A 35 10.77 -20.97 -9.78
CA LYS A 35 10.00 -20.87 -11.02
C LYS A 35 8.63 -21.50 -10.87
N VAL A 36 7.64 -20.69 -10.53
CA VAL A 36 6.22 -21.11 -10.56
C VAL A 36 5.81 -21.33 -12.03
N PRO A 37 5.40 -22.56 -12.43
CA PRO A 37 4.95 -22.81 -13.80
C PRO A 37 3.71 -21.99 -14.12
N GLY A 38 3.77 -21.17 -15.20
CA GLY A 38 2.61 -20.42 -15.70
C GLY A 38 2.56 -18.94 -15.31
N SER A 39 3.54 -18.38 -14.58
CA SER A 39 3.59 -16.94 -14.42
C SER A 39 4.07 -16.29 -15.73
N PRO A 40 3.35 -15.29 -16.29
CA PRO A 40 3.86 -14.55 -17.43
C PRO A 40 5.21 -13.94 -17.05
N GLN A 41 6.23 -14.06 -17.92
CA GLN A 41 7.51 -13.36 -17.74
C GLN A 41 7.23 -11.86 -17.73
N ARG A 42 7.03 -11.31 -16.52
CA ARG A 42 6.92 -9.86 -16.34
C ARG A 42 8.29 -9.25 -16.62
N LYS A 43 8.33 -8.28 -17.53
CA LYS A 43 9.50 -7.45 -17.78
C LYS A 43 9.99 -6.96 -16.41
N SER A 44 11.23 -7.29 -16.05
CA SER A 44 11.83 -6.75 -14.84
C SER A 44 11.82 -5.23 -15.01
N VAL A 45 11.03 -4.55 -14.21
CA VAL A 45 11.17 -3.09 -14.08
C VAL A 45 12.56 -2.89 -13.51
N ALA A 46 13.47 -2.38 -14.32
CA ALA A 46 14.81 -2.00 -13.87
C ALA A 46 14.62 -1.15 -12.60
N ASN A 47 15.51 -1.30 -11.62
CA ASN A 47 15.45 -0.49 -10.40
C ASN A 47 15.70 0.97 -10.76
N LEU A 48 14.62 1.69 -11.14
CA LEU A 48 14.67 3.01 -11.78
C LEU A 48 15.00 4.14 -10.80
N ASN A 49 15.32 3.88 -9.55
CA ASN A 49 15.73 4.91 -8.60
C ASN A 49 16.38 4.28 -7.36
N PRO A 50 17.61 3.76 -7.46
CA PRO A 50 18.28 3.16 -6.32
C PRO A 50 18.58 4.22 -5.24
N LEU A 51 18.50 3.80 -3.98
CA LEU A 51 18.87 4.58 -2.81
C LEU A 51 20.20 4.07 -2.28
N ASN A 52 20.95 4.95 -1.62
CA ASN A 52 22.24 4.61 -1.05
C ASN A 52 22.10 4.43 0.47
N PRO A 53 22.10 3.18 0.99
CA PRO A 53 22.10 2.96 2.42
C PRO A 53 23.41 3.50 3.03
N PRO A 54 23.41 3.98 4.29
CA PRO A 54 24.62 4.34 4.98
C PRO A 54 25.55 3.13 5.09
N ALA A 55 26.86 3.35 4.98
CA ALA A 55 27.84 2.27 5.10
C ALA A 55 27.84 1.60 6.49
N GLN A 56 27.46 2.36 7.52
CA GLN A 56 27.33 1.90 8.90
C GLN A 56 26.08 2.49 9.53
N GLY A 57 25.58 1.84 10.57
CA GLY A 57 24.35 2.23 11.27
C GLY A 57 23.08 1.85 10.50
N SER A 58 21.94 2.17 11.05
CA SER A 58 20.62 1.82 10.53
C SER A 58 19.96 3.02 9.84
N ILE A 59 19.08 2.77 8.89
CA ILE A 59 18.26 3.79 8.21
C ILE A 59 17.10 4.18 9.14
N PRO A 60 17.00 5.44 9.62
CA PRO A 60 15.91 5.83 10.51
C PRO A 60 14.57 5.96 9.76
N VAL A 61 13.54 5.26 10.26
CA VAL A 61 12.18 5.22 9.71
C VAL A 61 11.20 5.77 10.73
N ALA A 62 10.59 6.89 10.44
CA ALA A 62 9.56 7.52 11.26
C ALA A 62 8.16 7.05 10.85
N PHE A 63 7.41 6.46 11.77
CA PHE A 63 5.99 6.18 11.61
C PHE A 63 5.19 7.33 12.22
N LEU A 64 4.61 8.17 11.36
CA LEU A 64 3.87 9.36 11.76
C LEU A 64 2.45 8.99 12.16
N LEU A 65 2.14 9.04 13.44
CA LEU A 65 0.87 8.57 13.99
C LEU A 65 0.04 9.71 14.61
N SER A 66 -1.27 9.64 14.45
CA SER A 66 -2.24 10.48 15.16
C SER A 66 -3.52 9.67 15.46
N GLU A 67 -4.52 10.32 16.05
CA GLU A 67 -5.81 9.69 16.34
C GLU A 67 -6.40 9.01 15.10
N GLY A 68 -6.92 7.79 15.27
CA GLY A 68 -7.54 7.01 14.21
C GLY A 68 -6.57 6.39 13.21
N ALA A 69 -5.26 6.40 13.47
CA ALA A 69 -4.27 5.75 12.58
C ALA A 69 -4.67 4.30 12.30
N VAL A 70 -4.77 3.95 11.02
CA VAL A 70 -5.19 2.59 10.59
C VAL A 70 -4.04 1.61 10.84
N VAL A 71 -4.29 0.61 11.69
CA VAL A 71 -3.23 -0.28 12.23
C VAL A 71 -2.42 -0.94 11.13
N ILE A 72 -3.04 -1.57 10.13
CA ILE A 72 -2.29 -2.26 9.07
C ILE A 72 -1.47 -1.31 8.19
N ASP A 73 -1.88 -0.02 8.09
CA ASP A 73 -1.18 0.96 7.26
C ASP A 73 0.20 1.35 7.82
N PHE A 74 0.41 1.16 9.11
CA PHE A 74 1.72 1.36 9.73
C PHE A 74 2.36 0.05 10.22
N CYS A 75 1.60 -0.90 10.79
CA CYS A 75 2.16 -2.19 11.20
C CYS A 75 2.64 -3.03 10.01
N GLY A 76 1.93 -3.00 8.86
CA GLY A 76 2.40 -3.71 7.66
C GLY A 76 3.78 -3.22 7.19
N PRO A 77 3.98 -1.91 6.94
CA PRO A 77 5.30 -1.35 6.69
C PRO A 77 6.32 -1.59 7.80
N TRP A 78 5.91 -1.52 9.07
CA TRP A 78 6.77 -1.78 10.23
C TRP A 78 7.39 -3.18 10.12
N GLU A 79 6.56 -4.21 9.99
CA GLU A 79 7.02 -5.60 9.88
C GLU A 79 7.93 -5.81 8.67
N VAL A 80 7.66 -5.14 7.54
CA VAL A 80 8.55 -5.22 6.38
C VAL A 80 9.95 -4.70 6.73
N PHE A 81 10.06 -3.51 7.30
CA PHE A 81 11.35 -2.90 7.60
C PHE A 81 12.09 -3.62 8.73
N GLU A 82 11.39 -4.14 9.74
CA GLU A 82 11.98 -4.89 10.84
C GLU A 82 12.62 -6.20 10.38
N ASN A 83 11.98 -6.89 9.43
CA ASN A 83 12.42 -8.20 8.96
C ASN A 83 13.48 -8.14 7.85
N VAL A 84 14.07 -6.96 7.57
CA VAL A 84 15.12 -6.83 6.56
C VAL A 84 16.46 -7.31 7.10
N ASN A 85 16.95 -8.39 6.54
CA ASN A 85 18.28 -8.93 6.83
C ASN A 85 19.22 -8.73 5.63
N VAL A 86 20.30 -7.97 5.84
CA VAL A 86 21.32 -7.70 4.83
C VAL A 86 22.61 -8.44 5.22
N PRO A 87 23.00 -9.48 4.48
CA PRO A 87 24.22 -10.24 4.77
C PRO A 87 25.47 -9.35 4.88
N GLY A 88 26.27 -9.55 5.93
CA GLY A 88 27.49 -8.80 6.16
C GLY A 88 27.31 -7.42 6.81
N ARG A 89 26.07 -6.98 7.07
CA ARG A 89 25.80 -5.76 7.83
C ARG A 89 25.81 -6.06 9.34
N ALA A 90 26.58 -5.28 10.10
CA ALA A 90 26.74 -5.48 11.53
C ALA A 90 25.59 -4.91 12.37
N SER A 91 24.78 -4.02 11.81
CA SER A 91 23.62 -3.39 12.44
C SER A 91 22.33 -3.75 11.69
N ASP A 92 21.18 -3.61 12.36
CA ASP A 92 19.88 -3.70 11.70
C ASP A 92 19.82 -2.76 10.50
N ALA A 93 19.16 -3.17 9.43
CA ALA A 93 19.05 -2.38 8.20
C ALA A 93 18.31 -1.06 8.45
N PHE A 94 17.27 -1.10 9.27
CA PHE A 94 16.43 0.04 9.61
C PHE A 94 16.35 0.22 11.13
N HIS A 95 16.19 1.47 11.56
CA HIS A 95 15.86 1.86 12.93
C HIS A 95 14.46 2.47 12.92
N LEU A 96 13.49 1.74 13.47
CA LEU A 96 12.07 2.10 13.43
C LEU A 96 11.68 2.83 14.70
N TYR A 97 10.90 3.89 14.55
CA TYR A 97 10.33 4.62 15.68
C TYR A 97 9.00 5.27 15.33
N THR A 98 8.19 5.49 16.35
CA THR A 98 6.90 6.20 16.22
C THR A 98 7.05 7.66 16.61
N VAL A 99 6.39 8.55 15.84
CA VAL A 99 6.40 10.00 16.08
C VAL A 99 5.00 10.57 15.95
N ALA A 100 4.66 11.50 16.82
CA ALA A 100 3.42 12.28 16.78
C ALA A 100 3.65 13.72 17.26
N GLU A 101 2.59 14.51 17.28
CA GLU A 101 2.66 15.90 17.80
C GLU A 101 3.07 15.94 19.27
N THR A 102 2.62 14.96 20.05
CA THR A 102 2.99 14.77 21.45
C THR A 102 3.22 13.29 21.74
N THR A 103 3.82 12.97 22.89
CA THR A 103 3.99 11.58 23.36
C THR A 103 2.79 11.08 24.18
N LYS A 104 1.65 11.80 24.20
CA LYS A 104 0.41 11.33 24.83
C LYS A 104 -0.16 10.15 24.05
N PRO A 105 -0.70 9.12 24.74
CA PRO A 105 -1.31 7.99 24.06
C PRO A 105 -2.39 8.41 23.06
N ILE A 106 -2.36 7.85 21.85
CA ILE A 106 -3.42 7.98 20.84
C ILE A 106 -4.24 6.69 20.76
N ARG A 107 -5.43 6.80 20.16
CA ARG A 107 -6.25 5.64 19.76
C ARG A 107 -6.14 5.42 18.26
N ALA A 108 -5.56 4.31 17.87
CA ALA A 108 -5.57 3.82 16.49
C ALA A 108 -6.92 3.14 16.16
N SER A 109 -7.08 2.69 14.91
CA SER A 109 -8.26 1.96 14.48
C SER A 109 -8.53 0.73 15.36
N GLY A 110 -9.81 0.38 15.54
CA GLY A 110 -10.21 -0.70 16.45
C GLY A 110 -10.01 -0.39 17.94
N GLY A 111 -9.62 0.86 18.30
CA GLY A 111 -9.44 1.29 19.68
C GLY A 111 -8.08 0.91 20.30
N MET A 112 -7.12 0.42 19.50
CA MET A 112 -5.76 0.14 19.97
C MET A 112 -5.11 1.42 20.50
N LYS A 113 -4.55 1.36 21.71
CA LYS A 113 -3.82 2.48 22.30
C LYS A 113 -2.33 2.34 21.97
N ILE A 114 -1.72 3.44 21.55
CA ILE A 114 -0.31 3.50 21.20
C ILE A 114 0.30 4.70 21.95
N ILE A 115 1.48 4.49 22.52
CA ILE A 115 2.34 5.53 23.07
C ILE A 115 3.49 5.73 22.09
N GLN A 116 3.62 6.95 21.56
CA GLN A 116 4.69 7.26 20.63
C GLN A 116 6.01 7.48 21.39
N GLU A 117 7.11 7.10 20.75
CA GLU A 117 8.45 7.26 21.31
C GLU A 117 8.90 8.73 21.31
N TYR A 118 8.55 9.46 20.24
CA TYR A 118 8.99 10.84 20.03
C TYR A 118 7.84 11.79 19.75
N SER A 119 8.02 13.05 20.15
CA SER A 119 7.26 14.19 19.62
C SER A 119 7.95 14.75 18.37
N PHE A 120 7.28 15.65 17.64
CA PHE A 120 7.88 16.36 16.51
C PHE A 120 9.14 17.15 16.87
N GLU A 121 9.26 17.58 18.12
CA GLU A 121 10.41 18.35 18.62
C GLU A 121 11.61 17.48 18.94
N THR A 122 11.37 16.23 19.39
CA THR A 122 12.42 15.34 19.89
C THR A 122 12.80 14.21 18.92
N ALA A 123 12.02 14.02 17.85
CA ALA A 123 12.25 12.95 16.88
C ALA A 123 13.61 13.08 16.18
N PRO A 124 14.37 12.00 16.05
CA PRO A 124 15.55 12.00 15.21
C PRO A 124 15.18 12.27 13.75
N ALA A 125 16.13 12.79 12.97
CA ALA A 125 15.90 13.09 11.56
C ALA A 125 15.64 11.78 10.75
N PRO A 126 14.46 11.61 10.13
CA PRO A 126 14.15 10.39 9.39
C PRO A 126 14.81 10.37 8.01
N LYS A 127 15.10 9.16 7.53
CA LYS A 127 15.38 8.90 6.12
C LYS A 127 14.16 8.36 5.38
N VAL A 128 13.26 7.69 6.11
CA VAL A 128 11.97 7.26 5.59
C VAL A 128 10.87 7.78 6.53
N ILE A 129 9.78 8.31 5.96
CA ILE A 129 8.56 8.65 6.70
C ILE A 129 7.43 7.78 6.16
N VAL A 130 6.69 7.13 7.06
CA VAL A 130 5.46 6.39 6.76
C VAL A 130 4.26 7.14 7.32
N ILE A 131 3.32 7.51 6.44
CA ILE A 131 2.12 8.27 6.78
C ILE A 131 0.90 7.36 6.54
N PRO A 132 0.31 6.74 7.58
CA PRO A 132 -0.90 5.93 7.45
C PRO A 132 -2.16 6.78 7.23
N ALA A 133 -3.26 6.14 6.89
CA ALA A 133 -4.59 6.73 7.04
C ALA A 133 -4.84 7.05 8.51
N GLN A 134 -5.31 8.26 8.80
CA GLN A 134 -5.55 8.76 10.16
C GLN A 134 -6.50 9.96 10.16
N ASN A 135 -7.13 10.24 11.30
CA ASN A 135 -8.11 11.32 11.42
C ASN A 135 -7.49 12.64 11.87
N GLY A 136 -6.49 12.58 12.74
CA GLY A 136 -5.81 13.77 13.28
C GLY A 136 -4.86 14.36 12.23
N GLN A 137 -5.13 15.61 11.87
CA GLN A 137 -4.22 16.40 11.03
C GLN A 137 -4.16 17.81 11.62
N SER A 138 -2.96 18.20 12.06
CA SER A 138 -2.69 19.54 12.55
C SER A 138 -1.71 20.25 11.62
N GLU A 139 -1.66 21.59 11.69
CA GLU A 139 -0.65 22.36 10.96
C GLU A 139 0.78 22.00 11.42
N ALA A 140 0.95 21.71 12.71
CA ALA A 140 2.23 21.23 13.24
C ALA A 140 2.69 19.93 12.55
N MET A 141 1.77 18.99 12.31
CA MET A 141 2.05 17.77 11.56
C MET A 141 2.46 18.06 10.12
N LEU A 142 1.71 18.92 9.42
CA LEU A 142 2.00 19.27 8.03
C LEU A 142 3.37 19.97 7.92
N GLU A 143 3.69 20.86 8.83
CA GLU A 143 4.97 21.55 8.85
C GLU A 143 6.13 20.59 9.17
N TRP A 144 5.94 19.66 10.10
CA TRP A 144 6.94 18.62 10.40
C TRP A 144 7.22 17.76 9.16
N ILE A 145 6.18 17.35 8.40
CA ILE A 145 6.35 16.62 7.13
C ILE A 145 7.12 17.47 6.11
N ARG A 146 6.71 18.74 5.89
CA ARG A 146 7.38 19.65 4.94
C ARG A 146 8.87 19.83 5.26
N LYS A 147 9.20 19.99 6.53
CA LYS A 147 10.57 20.16 7.01
C LYS A 147 11.38 18.88 6.85
N SER A 148 10.86 17.76 7.33
CA SER A 148 11.56 16.48 7.35
C SER A 148 11.77 15.91 5.94
N SER A 149 10.76 16.03 5.06
CA SER A 149 10.81 15.48 3.68
C SER A 149 11.89 16.12 2.80
N LYS A 150 12.43 17.27 3.17
CA LYS A 150 13.57 17.87 2.46
C LYS A 150 14.85 17.02 2.53
N ASN A 151 14.98 16.19 3.57
CA ASN A 151 16.16 15.38 3.84
C ASN A 151 15.87 13.87 3.88
N THR A 152 14.64 13.46 3.59
CA THR A 152 14.29 12.06 3.48
C THR A 152 14.67 11.48 2.11
N ASP A 153 15.01 10.22 2.11
CA ASP A 153 15.16 9.45 0.89
C ASP A 153 13.78 9.00 0.36
N VAL A 154 12.81 8.76 1.29
CA VAL A 154 11.42 8.45 0.96
C VAL A 154 10.46 9.03 2.00
N THR A 155 9.48 9.79 1.54
CA THR A 155 8.26 10.13 2.31
C THR A 155 7.09 9.42 1.65
N MET A 156 6.57 8.39 2.31
CA MET A 156 5.52 7.54 1.76
C MET A 156 4.22 7.64 2.53
N SER A 157 3.11 7.62 1.80
CA SER A 157 1.77 7.51 2.38
C SER A 157 1.11 6.18 2.02
N VAL A 158 0.30 5.68 2.93
CA VAL A 158 -0.50 4.46 2.74
C VAL A 158 -1.98 4.83 2.84
N CYS A 159 -2.80 4.28 1.95
CA CYS A 159 -4.25 4.45 2.00
C CYS A 159 -4.65 5.94 1.89
N THR A 160 -5.56 6.41 2.75
CA THR A 160 -5.94 7.83 2.82
C THR A 160 -4.90 8.72 3.52
N GLY A 161 -3.78 8.19 3.98
CA GLY A 161 -2.60 8.99 4.34
C GLY A 161 -2.11 9.90 3.21
N ALA A 162 -2.48 9.59 1.96
CA ALA A 162 -2.25 10.45 0.80
C ALA A 162 -2.90 11.84 0.92
N PHE A 163 -4.02 11.97 1.64
CA PHE A 163 -4.64 13.28 1.92
C PHE A 163 -3.77 14.13 2.84
N VAL A 164 -3.18 13.51 3.86
CA VAL A 164 -2.23 14.20 4.75
C VAL A 164 -1.04 14.72 3.94
N LEU A 165 -0.46 13.86 3.10
CA LEU A 165 0.67 14.24 2.25
C LEU A 165 0.27 15.30 1.20
N ALA A 166 -0.93 15.23 0.61
CA ALA A 166 -1.43 16.23 -0.33
C ALA A 166 -1.65 17.60 0.34
N ASN A 167 -2.17 17.63 1.58
CA ASN A 167 -2.38 18.86 2.34
C ASN A 167 -1.06 19.58 2.70
N THR A 168 0.09 18.91 2.65
CA THR A 168 1.39 19.59 2.75
C THR A 168 1.71 20.46 1.53
N GLY A 169 1.03 20.26 0.39
CA GLY A 169 1.36 20.87 -0.90
C GLY A 169 2.49 20.18 -1.67
N LEU A 170 3.17 19.19 -1.08
CA LEU A 170 4.32 18.51 -1.71
C LEU A 170 3.92 17.68 -2.95
N LEU A 171 2.66 17.26 -3.06
CA LEU A 171 2.14 16.50 -4.21
C LEU A 171 1.59 17.38 -5.33
N SER A 172 1.56 18.71 -5.18
CA SER A 172 1.05 19.62 -6.22
C SER A 172 1.73 19.41 -7.57
N GLY A 173 0.94 19.25 -8.61
CA GLY A 173 1.40 18.98 -9.98
C GLY A 173 2.00 17.58 -10.21
N LYS A 174 1.98 16.68 -9.22
CA LYS A 174 2.55 15.33 -9.31
C LYS A 174 1.46 14.26 -9.48
N SER A 175 1.90 13.05 -9.83
CA SER A 175 1.03 11.88 -9.81
C SER A 175 0.93 11.30 -8.40
N ALA A 176 -0.24 10.77 -8.03
CA ALA A 176 -0.43 10.08 -6.75
C ALA A 176 -1.51 9.01 -6.87
N THR A 177 -1.55 8.09 -5.91
CA THR A 177 -2.68 7.19 -5.69
C THR A 177 -3.11 7.24 -4.23
N THR A 178 -4.26 6.68 -3.94
CA THR A 178 -4.81 6.56 -2.60
C THR A 178 -5.70 5.31 -2.51
N PHE A 179 -6.38 5.12 -1.40
CA PHE A 179 -7.38 4.05 -1.25
C PHE A 179 -8.50 4.20 -2.30
N HIS A 180 -8.86 3.11 -2.96
CA HIS A 180 -9.80 3.14 -4.10
C HIS A 180 -11.15 3.78 -3.79
N SER A 181 -11.70 3.57 -2.60
CA SER A 181 -12.97 4.20 -2.20
C SER A 181 -12.86 5.72 -2.00
N ALA A 182 -11.64 6.25 -1.90
CA ALA A 182 -11.38 7.68 -1.72
C ALA A 182 -10.96 8.39 -3.02
N PHE A 183 -10.92 7.69 -4.16
CA PHE A 183 -10.46 8.27 -5.43
C PHE A 183 -11.23 9.53 -5.84
N SER A 184 -12.56 9.49 -5.78
CA SER A 184 -13.39 10.63 -6.18
C SER A 184 -13.22 11.81 -5.22
N ASP A 185 -13.10 11.52 -3.94
CA ASP A 185 -12.87 12.53 -2.91
C ASP A 185 -11.49 13.17 -3.04
N PHE A 186 -10.46 12.37 -3.27
CA PHE A 186 -9.10 12.84 -3.49
C PHE A 186 -9.00 13.74 -4.73
N ALA A 187 -9.54 13.30 -5.86
CA ALA A 187 -9.55 14.09 -7.10
C ALA A 187 -10.35 15.40 -6.97
N PHE A 188 -11.41 15.38 -6.15
CA PHE A 188 -12.20 16.60 -5.88
C PHE A 188 -11.44 17.62 -5.03
N GLN A 189 -10.74 17.14 -3.98
CA GLN A 189 -10.02 18.04 -3.07
C GLN A 189 -8.70 18.55 -3.65
N PHE A 190 -8.05 17.75 -4.49
CA PHE A 190 -6.73 18.03 -5.05
C PHE A 190 -6.74 17.90 -6.58
N PRO A 191 -7.43 18.83 -7.29
CA PRO A 191 -7.60 18.73 -8.75
C PRO A 191 -6.30 18.93 -9.54
N ASP A 192 -5.26 19.46 -8.92
CA ASP A 192 -3.93 19.66 -9.50
C ASP A 192 -3.03 18.40 -9.39
N ILE A 193 -3.45 17.38 -8.62
CA ILE A 193 -2.74 16.11 -8.48
C ILE A 193 -3.27 15.11 -9.50
N GLN A 194 -2.37 14.48 -10.27
CA GLN A 194 -2.74 13.45 -11.25
C GLN A 194 -3.04 12.11 -10.54
N LEU A 195 -4.31 11.84 -10.25
CA LEU A 195 -4.73 10.60 -9.61
C LEU A 195 -4.53 9.39 -10.54
N LYS A 196 -3.74 8.40 -10.11
CA LYS A 196 -3.50 7.12 -10.79
C LYS A 196 -4.35 6.02 -10.16
N ARG A 197 -5.56 5.81 -10.68
CA ARG A 197 -6.57 4.87 -10.12
C ARG A 197 -6.12 3.42 -10.19
N GLY A 198 -5.46 2.89 -11.04
CA GLY A 198 -5.03 1.48 -11.11
C GLY A 198 -3.66 1.22 -10.51
N ALA A 199 -3.02 2.24 -9.95
CA ALA A 199 -1.70 2.08 -9.38
C ALA A 199 -1.76 1.42 -7.98
N ARG A 200 -0.89 0.46 -7.75
CA ARG A 200 -0.60 -0.11 -6.44
C ARG A 200 0.15 0.89 -5.57
N PHE A 201 1.12 1.56 -6.20
CA PHE A 201 1.83 2.71 -5.65
C PHE A 201 2.33 3.62 -6.77
N VAL A 202 2.64 4.86 -6.43
CA VAL A 202 3.19 5.88 -7.31
C VAL A 202 4.41 6.50 -6.64
N GLU A 203 5.52 6.61 -7.36
CA GLU A 203 6.76 7.23 -6.89
C GLU A 203 7.03 8.52 -7.67
N ASN A 204 7.42 9.61 -6.95
CA ASN A 204 7.82 10.90 -7.51
C ASN A 204 9.06 11.43 -6.76
N GLY A 205 10.25 11.06 -7.21
CA GLY A 205 11.47 11.42 -6.50
C GLY A 205 11.53 10.76 -5.11
N ASN A 206 11.53 11.58 -4.08
CA ASN A 206 11.49 11.14 -2.68
C ASN A 206 10.07 11.04 -2.10
N LEU A 207 9.04 11.31 -2.89
CA LEU A 207 7.65 11.15 -2.48
C LEU A 207 7.07 9.87 -3.06
N ALA A 208 6.30 9.13 -2.27
CA ALA A 208 5.60 7.95 -2.73
C ALA A 208 4.20 7.87 -2.11
N THR A 209 3.23 7.34 -2.85
CA THR A 209 1.89 7.10 -2.35
C THR A 209 1.45 5.69 -2.72
N SER A 210 0.76 4.99 -1.84
CA SER A 210 0.21 3.67 -2.13
C SER A 210 -1.30 3.62 -1.95
N GLY A 211 -1.92 2.65 -2.60
CA GLY A 211 -3.33 2.31 -2.41
C GLY A 211 -3.64 1.87 -0.99
N GLY A 212 -4.80 1.24 -0.79
CA GLY A 212 -5.27 0.87 0.55
C GLY A 212 -4.50 -0.29 1.18
N LEU A 213 -4.36 -0.21 2.52
CA LEU A 213 -4.02 -1.31 3.41
C LEU A 213 -2.76 -2.10 2.97
N SER A 214 -2.96 -3.27 2.36
CA SER A 214 -1.87 -4.16 1.94
C SER A 214 -0.92 -3.55 0.90
N SER A 215 -1.31 -2.47 0.20
CA SER A 215 -0.42 -1.73 -0.71
C SER A 215 0.75 -1.07 0.02
N GLY A 216 0.60 -0.79 1.33
CA GLY A 216 1.69 -0.31 2.18
C GLY A 216 2.82 -1.32 2.34
N ILE A 217 2.49 -2.62 2.42
CA ILE A 217 3.46 -3.71 2.44
C ILE A 217 4.26 -3.72 1.12
N ASP A 218 3.56 -3.64 -0.02
CA ASP A 218 4.21 -3.63 -1.33
C ASP A 218 5.13 -2.40 -1.51
N LEU A 219 4.66 -1.22 -1.11
CA LEU A 219 5.50 -0.02 -1.21
C LEU A 219 6.72 -0.11 -0.27
N SER A 220 6.59 -0.71 0.92
CA SER A 220 7.73 -0.92 1.81
C SER A 220 8.74 -1.91 1.25
N LEU A 221 8.29 -3.02 0.66
CA LEU A 221 9.16 -3.95 -0.07
C LEU A 221 9.84 -3.27 -1.27
N ARG A 222 9.15 -2.36 -1.95
CA ARG A 222 9.74 -1.53 -3.00
C ARG A 222 10.83 -0.60 -2.46
N VAL A 223 10.64 0.01 -1.28
CA VAL A 223 11.66 0.83 -0.61
C VAL A 223 12.88 -0.04 -0.24
N VAL A 224 12.65 -1.24 0.30
CA VAL A 224 13.73 -2.22 0.56
C VAL A 224 14.49 -2.56 -0.73
N GLU A 225 13.79 -2.81 -1.83
CA GLU A 225 14.41 -3.04 -3.14
C GLU A 225 15.28 -1.87 -3.59
N ARG A 226 14.82 -0.64 -3.38
CA ARG A 226 15.58 0.56 -3.75
C ARG A 226 16.87 0.72 -2.95
N TYR A 227 16.88 0.34 -1.67
CA TYR A 227 18.07 0.40 -0.82
C TYR A 227 19.01 -0.78 -1.02
N PHE A 228 18.48 -1.99 -1.11
CA PHE A 228 19.28 -3.22 -0.98
C PHE A 228 19.14 -4.18 -2.16
N GLY A 229 18.37 -3.80 -3.16
CA GLY A 229 18.17 -4.62 -4.37
C GLY A 229 17.05 -5.66 -4.21
N ARG A 230 16.68 -6.22 -5.38
CA ARG A 230 15.56 -7.17 -5.53
C ARG A 230 15.71 -8.43 -4.68
N GLU A 231 16.93 -8.93 -4.55
CA GLU A 231 17.19 -10.16 -3.80
C GLU A 231 16.83 -10.01 -2.31
N ILE A 232 17.23 -8.90 -1.69
CA ILE A 232 16.92 -8.62 -0.28
C ILE A 232 15.41 -8.42 -0.10
N ALA A 233 14.75 -7.65 -0.98
CA ALA A 233 13.30 -7.48 -0.92
C ALA A 233 12.55 -8.81 -1.06
N SER A 234 12.99 -9.70 -1.97
CA SER A 234 12.40 -11.04 -2.13
C SER A 234 12.60 -11.91 -0.90
N LYS A 235 13.79 -11.88 -0.27
CA LYS A 235 14.05 -12.60 0.99
C LYS A 235 13.20 -12.08 2.13
N THR A 236 13.00 -10.76 2.22
CA THR A 236 12.12 -10.14 3.21
C THR A 236 10.67 -10.57 3.00
N ALA A 237 10.15 -10.54 1.76
CA ALA A 237 8.81 -11.03 1.44
C ALA A 237 8.65 -12.52 1.80
N TYR A 238 9.65 -13.34 1.50
CA TYR A 238 9.66 -14.77 1.84
C TYR A 238 9.64 -15.00 3.36
N GLN A 239 10.43 -14.25 4.12
CA GLN A 239 10.48 -14.33 5.59
C GLN A 239 9.12 -13.98 6.23
N LEU A 240 8.42 -13.02 5.63
CA LEU A 240 7.06 -12.62 6.05
C LEU A 240 5.96 -13.56 5.53
N GLU A 241 6.29 -14.62 4.79
CA GLU A 241 5.33 -15.46 4.06
C GLU A 241 4.37 -14.61 3.18
N TYR A 242 4.82 -13.43 2.74
CA TYR A 242 4.03 -12.52 1.93
C TYR A 242 4.00 -12.96 0.47
N GLN A 243 2.85 -13.46 0.03
CA GLN A 243 2.66 -13.98 -1.33
C GLN A 243 2.30 -12.89 -2.36
N GLY A 244 2.05 -11.65 -1.91
CA GLY A 244 1.76 -10.53 -2.79
C GLY A 244 2.98 -10.18 -3.67
N GLN A 245 2.71 -9.82 -4.92
CA GLN A 245 3.74 -9.42 -5.89
C GLN A 245 3.58 -7.98 -6.36
N GLY A 246 2.72 -7.21 -5.71
CA GLY A 246 2.43 -5.82 -6.06
C GLY A 246 3.65 -4.89 -5.96
N TRP A 247 4.63 -5.21 -5.12
CA TRP A 247 5.87 -4.46 -4.99
C TRP A 247 6.75 -4.49 -6.25
N MET A 248 6.55 -5.49 -7.11
CA MET A 248 7.23 -5.63 -8.41
C MET A 248 6.44 -5.01 -9.57
N ASP A 249 5.19 -4.63 -9.35
CA ASP A 249 4.29 -4.12 -10.38
C ASP A 249 3.47 -2.94 -9.82
N PRO A 250 3.93 -1.71 -10.06
CA PRO A 250 3.25 -0.51 -9.55
C PRO A 250 1.82 -0.34 -10.07
N ASP A 251 1.46 -1.00 -11.17
CA ASP A 251 0.13 -0.91 -11.79
C ASP A 251 -0.80 -2.09 -11.47
N SER A 252 -0.46 -2.91 -10.45
CA SER A 252 -1.20 -4.15 -10.14
C SER A 252 -2.58 -3.95 -9.48
N ASN A 253 -3.02 -2.72 -9.26
CA ASN A 253 -4.36 -2.40 -8.72
C ASN A 253 -5.42 -2.12 -9.80
N GLN A 254 -5.23 -2.57 -11.04
CA GLN A 254 -6.16 -2.30 -12.15
C GLN A 254 -7.60 -2.75 -11.89
N VAL A 255 -7.80 -3.76 -11.04
CA VAL A 255 -9.14 -4.20 -10.62
C VAL A 255 -9.94 -3.08 -9.94
N TYR A 256 -9.27 -2.13 -9.30
CA TYR A 256 -9.86 -0.97 -8.63
C TYR A 256 -9.88 0.29 -9.49
N ALA A 257 -9.30 0.26 -10.71
CA ALA A 257 -9.23 1.44 -11.59
C ALA A 257 -10.59 1.86 -12.14
N LYS A 258 -11.47 0.88 -12.38
CA LYS A 258 -12.82 1.12 -12.90
C LYS A 258 -13.71 1.72 -11.80
N ALA A 259 -14.44 2.78 -12.16
CA ALA A 259 -15.49 3.29 -11.31
C ALA A 259 -16.54 2.19 -11.09
N ARG A 260 -16.99 2.02 -9.84
CA ARG A 260 -18.07 1.10 -9.53
C ARG A 260 -19.39 1.72 -10.01
N ILE A 261 -20.26 0.90 -10.56
CA ILE A 261 -21.56 1.35 -11.03
C ILE A 261 -22.55 1.20 -9.88
N SER A 262 -23.20 2.31 -9.48
CA SER A 262 -24.30 2.29 -8.51
C SER A 262 -25.55 1.79 -9.20
N THR A 263 -26.22 0.79 -8.59
CA THR A 263 -27.53 0.30 -9.03
C THR A 263 -28.55 0.52 -7.93
N ASP A 264 -29.83 0.36 -8.24
CA ASP A 264 -30.89 0.49 -7.21
C ASP A 264 -30.83 -0.64 -6.17
N GLU A 265 -30.32 -1.82 -6.56
CA GLU A 265 -30.12 -2.97 -5.67
C GLU A 265 -28.87 -2.86 -4.82
N HIS A 266 -27.82 -2.24 -5.38
CA HIS A 266 -26.52 -2.02 -4.74
C HIS A 266 -26.12 -0.55 -4.87
N PRO A 267 -26.74 0.35 -4.13
CA PRO A 267 -26.44 1.77 -4.21
C PRO A 267 -25.06 2.06 -3.61
N LEU A 268 -24.34 2.94 -4.28
CA LEU A 268 -23.05 3.45 -3.83
C LEU A 268 -23.19 4.89 -3.36
N CYS A 269 -22.44 5.24 -2.33
CA CYS A 269 -22.29 6.63 -1.94
C CYS A 269 -21.62 7.41 -3.09
N PRO A 270 -22.26 8.45 -3.67
CA PRO A 270 -21.72 9.15 -4.84
C PRO A 270 -20.40 9.87 -4.56
N VAL A 271 -20.08 10.12 -3.28
CA VAL A 271 -18.85 10.82 -2.88
C VAL A 271 -17.66 9.88 -2.77
N CYS A 272 -17.81 8.71 -2.12
CA CYS A 272 -16.70 7.80 -1.85
C CYS A 272 -16.84 6.42 -2.51
N GLN A 273 -17.95 6.16 -3.21
CA GLN A 273 -18.24 4.88 -3.89
C GLN A 273 -18.29 3.64 -2.96
N MET A 274 -18.44 3.84 -1.66
CA MET A 274 -18.70 2.74 -0.73
C MET A 274 -20.14 2.24 -0.87
N ASP A 275 -20.33 0.94 -0.67
CA ASP A 275 -21.67 0.36 -0.58
C ASP A 275 -22.44 0.98 0.58
N VAL A 276 -23.70 1.24 0.36
CA VAL A 276 -24.61 1.76 1.39
C VAL A 276 -25.88 0.93 1.39
N ASP A 277 -26.38 0.64 2.58
CA ASP A 277 -27.68 0.01 2.73
C ASP A 277 -28.78 1.07 2.55
N PRO A 278 -29.61 1.00 1.51
CA PRO A 278 -30.63 2.00 1.24
C PRO A 278 -31.70 2.11 2.34
N ALA A 279 -31.85 1.08 3.17
CA ALA A 279 -32.81 1.07 4.29
C ALA A 279 -32.36 1.95 5.46
N THR A 280 -31.06 2.10 5.66
CA THR A 280 -30.46 2.80 6.82
C THR A 280 -29.63 4.03 6.44
N ALA A 281 -29.23 4.15 5.17
CA ALA A 281 -28.37 5.23 4.69
C ALA A 281 -29.07 6.59 4.69
N LEU A 282 -28.27 7.65 4.86
CA LEU A 282 -28.71 9.01 4.64
C LEU A 282 -29.09 9.21 3.17
N LYS A 283 -30.14 9.99 2.89
CA LYS A 283 -30.69 10.13 1.55
C LYS A 283 -30.83 11.60 1.13
N SER A 284 -30.58 11.87 -0.14
CA SER A 284 -30.96 13.11 -0.84
C SER A 284 -31.67 12.77 -2.15
N VAL A 285 -32.56 13.65 -2.60
CA VAL A 285 -33.20 13.54 -3.90
C VAL A 285 -32.67 14.68 -4.80
N TYR A 286 -32.15 14.34 -5.96
CA TYR A 286 -31.70 15.32 -6.93
C TYR A 286 -32.10 14.91 -8.35
N LYS A 287 -32.71 15.83 -9.10
CA LYS A 287 -33.26 15.60 -10.44
C LYS A 287 -34.16 14.34 -10.52
N GLY A 288 -34.98 14.11 -9.48
CA GLY A 288 -35.93 12.99 -9.39
C GLY A 288 -35.30 11.63 -9.03
N LYS A 289 -33.97 11.53 -8.88
CA LYS A 289 -33.26 10.31 -8.47
C LYS A 289 -32.85 10.38 -7.01
N SER A 290 -32.92 9.24 -6.31
CA SER A 290 -32.44 9.10 -4.93
C SER A 290 -30.97 8.77 -4.89
N TYR A 291 -30.24 9.42 -3.99
CA TYR A 291 -28.84 9.18 -3.72
C TYR A 291 -28.66 8.86 -2.24
N TYR A 292 -27.80 7.89 -1.93
CA TYR A 292 -27.60 7.35 -0.59
C TYR A 292 -26.16 7.62 -0.12
N PHE A 293 -25.98 7.90 1.18
CA PHE A 293 -24.69 8.35 1.73
C PHE A 293 -24.32 7.54 2.97
N CYS A 294 -23.05 7.17 3.05
CA CYS A 294 -22.50 6.44 4.18
C CYS A 294 -22.27 7.30 5.43
N MET A 295 -22.24 8.65 5.28
CA MET A 295 -22.07 9.58 6.40
C MET A 295 -22.62 10.97 6.08
N GLN A 296 -22.90 11.75 7.15
CA GLN A 296 -23.50 13.09 7.02
C GLN A 296 -22.61 14.08 6.24
N ASN A 297 -21.31 14.03 6.42
CA ASN A 297 -20.39 14.92 5.68
C ASN A 297 -20.48 14.69 4.15
N HIS A 298 -20.56 13.44 3.70
CA HIS A 298 -20.71 13.14 2.26
C HIS A 298 -22.06 13.64 1.73
N LYS A 299 -23.14 13.48 2.51
CA LYS A 299 -24.45 14.04 2.16
C LYS A 299 -24.37 15.56 2.01
N ASN A 300 -23.81 16.27 2.99
CA ASN A 300 -23.70 17.73 2.96
C ASN A 300 -22.87 18.22 1.75
N ARG A 301 -21.80 17.55 1.42
CA ARG A 301 -20.96 17.86 0.25
C ARG A 301 -21.70 17.65 -1.07
N PHE A 302 -22.45 16.56 -1.18
CA PHE A 302 -23.29 16.29 -2.33
C PHE A 302 -24.39 17.36 -2.44
N ASP A 303 -25.11 17.67 -1.38
CA ASP A 303 -26.20 18.66 -1.39
C ASP A 303 -25.71 20.05 -1.79
N ALA A 304 -24.48 20.39 -1.43
CA ALA A 304 -23.85 21.66 -1.81
C ALA A 304 -23.45 21.72 -3.31
N SER A 305 -23.18 20.61 -3.97
CA SER A 305 -22.71 20.59 -5.36
C SER A 305 -23.00 19.23 -6.05
N PRO A 306 -24.28 18.85 -6.26
CA PRO A 306 -24.64 17.50 -6.72
C PRO A 306 -24.03 17.14 -8.08
N ASP A 307 -24.01 18.07 -9.03
CA ASP A 307 -23.51 17.82 -10.38
C ASP A 307 -22.03 17.39 -10.42
N LYS A 308 -21.22 17.77 -9.43
CA LYS A 308 -19.82 17.37 -9.32
C LYS A 308 -19.63 15.87 -9.05
N PHE A 309 -20.62 15.23 -8.40
CA PHE A 309 -20.55 13.82 -8.02
C PHE A 309 -21.33 12.91 -8.97
N ILE A 310 -22.18 13.44 -9.83
CA ILE A 310 -23.02 12.69 -10.77
C ILE A 310 -22.34 12.54 -12.13
N THR A 311 -21.51 13.49 -12.54
CA THR A 311 -20.79 13.47 -13.84
C THR A 311 -19.62 12.49 -13.88
N ALA A 312 -19.21 11.94 -12.74
CA ALA A 312 -18.12 10.93 -12.65
C ALA A 312 -18.49 9.56 -13.25
N ASP A 313 -19.76 9.32 -13.61
CA ASP A 313 -20.21 8.08 -14.27
C ASP A 313 -19.86 8.00 -15.75
N LYS A 314 -19.10 8.94 -16.29
CA LYS A 314 -18.74 9.04 -17.72
C LYS A 314 -17.23 9.02 -18.02
N LEU A 315 -16.39 8.62 -17.06
CA LEU A 315 -14.95 8.48 -17.33
C LEU A 315 -14.48 7.03 -17.16
#